data_f5af8510744bb348e2b4672100ea9a46
#
_entry.id   f5af8510744bb348e2b4672100ea9a46
#
_cell.length_a   1.000
_cell.length_b   1.000
_cell.length_c   1.000
_cell.angle_alpha   90.00
_cell.angle_beta   90.00
_cell.angle_gamma   90.00
#
_symmetry.space_group_name_H-M   'P 1'
#
loop_
_entity.id
_entity.type
_entity.pdbx_description
1 polymer ?
#
loop_
_entity_poly.entity_id
_entity_poly.type
_entity_poly.pdbx_seq_one_letter_code
_entity_poly.pdbx_strand_id
1 'polypeptide(L)'
;MLRATGATVAHMEAVLQKAKSYLDRRRGERVTLTQLAQAVGASPFHLQRRFKEAFGVSPRDYQEAHRLESVKASLQNGSRVADAVFEAGYGSVSRFYEKPHLGMHARAYRARGKGQSIRYCTFPTSLGVVLVATTESGVCAVKLGADGGRLKRLLAEEFSAAEVAEEALPELAAKVRAFIGGAGSLARVPVDIRGTVFQRRVWEALRRIPRGETRTYGAIAREIGAPGAVRAVGSACGANPVALVVPCHRAVRADGGLGGYAWGLPVKKRLLEIEKRRRK
;
A
#
# COMPACT_ATOMS: atom_id res chain seq x y z
N MET A 1 -10.49 23.21 36.58
CA MET A 1 -11.04 23.19 35.19
C MET A 1 -10.46 22.08 34.28
N LEU A 2 -9.73 21.10 34.78
CA LEU A 2 -9.00 20.06 33.97
C LEU A 2 -9.68 18.69 33.89
N ARG A 3 -10.84 18.48 34.52
CA ARG A 3 -11.56 17.19 34.50
C ARG A 3 -12.59 17.02 33.39
N ALA A 4 -13.02 18.10 32.73
CA ALA A 4 -14.04 18.05 31.66
C ALA A 4 -13.48 17.59 30.28
N THR A 5 -12.19 17.75 30.05
CA THR A 5 -11.54 17.40 28.77
C THR A 5 -11.32 15.90 28.61
N GLY A 6 -11.01 15.16 29.66
CA GLY A 6 -10.76 13.71 29.60
C GLY A 6 -12.03 12.88 29.32
N ALA A 7 -13.15 13.23 29.94
CA ALA A 7 -14.43 12.54 29.70
C ALA A 7 -14.96 12.74 28.29
N THR A 8 -14.77 13.91 27.70
CA THR A 8 -15.17 14.23 26.31
C THR A 8 -14.30 13.48 25.29
N VAL A 9 -13.01 13.30 25.57
CA VAL A 9 -12.09 12.54 24.70
C VAL A 9 -12.45 11.05 24.73
N ALA A 10 -12.63 10.44 25.91
CA ALA A 10 -13.00 9.04 26.04
C ALA A 10 -14.38 8.75 25.41
N HIS A 11 -15.34 9.64 25.55
CA HIS A 11 -16.64 9.53 24.90
C HIS A 11 -16.51 9.54 23.38
N MET A 12 -15.70 10.46 22.81
CA MET A 12 -15.49 10.52 21.37
C MET A 12 -14.75 9.30 20.82
N GLU A 13 -13.78 8.77 21.56
CA GLU A 13 -13.12 7.51 21.21
C GLU A 13 -14.12 6.35 21.13
N ALA A 14 -15.01 6.21 22.10
CA ALA A 14 -16.07 5.22 22.08
C ALA A 14 -17.01 5.38 20.89
N VAL A 15 -17.39 6.59 20.53
CA VAL A 15 -18.20 6.90 19.34
C VAL A 15 -17.49 6.49 18.06
N LEU A 16 -16.19 6.75 17.95
CA LEU A 16 -15.38 6.39 16.77
C LEU A 16 -15.23 4.87 16.64
N GLN A 17 -15.03 4.16 17.74
CA GLN A 17 -14.98 2.69 17.73
C GLN A 17 -16.34 2.06 17.36
N LYS A 18 -17.45 2.64 17.85
CA LYS A 18 -18.80 2.23 17.43
C LYS A 18 -19.02 2.47 15.94
N ALA A 19 -18.60 3.61 15.41
CA ALA A 19 -18.71 3.93 14.00
C ALA A 19 -17.90 2.94 13.13
N LYS A 20 -16.68 2.64 13.53
CA LYS A 20 -15.84 1.63 12.86
C LYS A 20 -16.52 0.26 12.88
N SER A 21 -16.95 -0.21 14.04
CA SER A 21 -17.62 -1.50 14.19
C SER A 21 -18.95 -1.59 13.42
N TYR A 22 -19.67 -0.48 13.29
CA TYR A 22 -20.88 -0.39 12.47
C TYR A 22 -20.56 -0.61 10.99
N LEU A 23 -19.49 0.01 10.48
CA LEU A 23 -19.02 -0.17 9.11
C LEU A 23 -18.45 -1.57 8.86
N ASP A 24 -17.73 -2.13 9.83
CA ASP A 24 -17.16 -3.48 9.75
C ASP A 24 -18.25 -4.57 9.63
N ARG A 25 -19.39 -4.40 10.30
CA ARG A 25 -20.52 -5.32 10.19
C ARG A 25 -21.33 -5.19 8.90
N ARG A 26 -21.20 -4.06 8.19
CA ARG A 26 -21.96 -3.74 6.97
C ARG A 26 -21.07 -3.59 5.73
N ARG A 27 -20.11 -4.49 5.59
CA ARG A 27 -19.07 -4.41 4.51
C ARG A 27 -19.65 -4.37 3.10
N GLY A 28 -20.77 -5.07 2.84
CA GLY A 28 -21.44 -5.12 1.54
C GLY A 28 -22.50 -4.02 1.32
N GLU A 29 -22.80 -3.21 2.36
CA GLU A 29 -23.83 -2.19 2.27
C GLU A 29 -23.24 -0.81 2.00
N ARG A 30 -24.02 0.05 1.34
CA ARG A 30 -23.65 1.47 1.19
C ARG A 30 -24.21 2.26 2.37
N VAL A 31 -23.37 2.52 3.36
CA VAL A 31 -23.72 3.33 4.52
C VAL A 31 -23.37 4.81 4.20
N THR A 32 -24.36 5.69 4.25
CA THR A 32 -24.12 7.14 4.12
C THR A 32 -23.55 7.71 5.41
N LEU A 33 -22.88 8.87 5.32
CA LEU A 33 -22.35 9.55 6.49
C LEU A 33 -23.47 9.93 7.48
N THR A 34 -24.63 10.30 6.98
CA THR A 34 -25.81 10.63 7.80
C THR A 34 -26.32 9.42 8.58
N GLN A 35 -26.46 8.26 7.92
CA GLN A 35 -26.84 7.01 8.55
C GLN A 35 -25.83 6.57 9.63
N LEU A 36 -24.53 6.69 9.32
CA LEU A 36 -23.48 6.37 10.28
C LEU A 36 -23.54 7.28 11.50
N ALA A 37 -23.70 8.57 11.27
CA ALA A 37 -23.78 9.57 12.33
C ALA A 37 -25.01 9.36 13.24
N GLN A 38 -26.16 9.07 12.67
CA GLN A 38 -27.38 8.68 13.43
C GLN A 38 -27.16 7.43 14.26
N ALA A 39 -26.54 6.39 13.67
CA ALA A 39 -26.31 5.12 14.35
C ALA A 39 -25.38 5.24 15.58
N VAL A 40 -24.52 6.25 15.63
CA VAL A 40 -23.56 6.45 16.73
C VAL A 40 -23.86 7.67 17.60
N GLY A 41 -24.94 8.41 17.30
CA GLY A 41 -25.35 9.58 18.08
C GLY A 41 -24.43 10.80 17.92
N ALA A 42 -23.89 11.02 16.71
CA ALA A 42 -22.94 12.12 16.44
C ALA A 42 -23.40 12.98 15.27
N SER A 43 -22.91 14.24 15.18
CA SER A 43 -23.13 15.05 13.99
C SER A 43 -22.29 14.53 12.82
N PRO A 44 -22.83 14.50 11.58
CA PRO A 44 -22.12 14.01 10.41
C PRO A 44 -20.77 14.69 10.17
N PHE A 45 -20.74 16.01 10.25
CA PHE A 45 -19.53 16.80 10.03
C PHE A 45 -18.44 16.49 11.08
N HIS A 46 -18.85 16.45 12.36
CA HIS A 46 -17.93 16.18 13.45
C HIS A 46 -17.40 14.73 13.41
N LEU A 47 -18.29 13.77 13.12
CA LEU A 47 -17.92 12.38 12.94
C LEU A 47 -16.94 12.19 11.80
N GLN A 48 -17.19 12.80 10.63
CA GLN A 48 -16.29 12.68 9.48
C GLN A 48 -14.88 13.18 9.80
N ARG A 49 -14.79 14.36 10.43
CA ARG A 49 -13.50 14.95 10.80
C ARG A 49 -12.77 14.08 11.81
N ARG A 50 -13.44 13.69 12.90
CA ARG A 50 -12.84 12.89 13.98
C ARG A 50 -12.51 11.48 13.53
N PHE A 51 -13.34 10.86 12.71
CA PHE A 51 -13.05 9.55 12.12
C PHE A 51 -11.79 9.60 11.26
N LYS A 52 -11.65 10.65 10.44
CA LYS A 52 -10.45 10.85 9.61
C LYS A 52 -9.20 11.13 10.46
N GLU A 53 -9.33 11.89 11.53
CA GLU A 53 -8.23 12.15 12.48
C GLU A 53 -7.78 10.85 13.16
N ALA A 54 -8.72 10.01 13.62
CA ALA A 54 -8.44 8.79 14.36
C ALA A 54 -7.97 7.62 13.48
N PHE A 55 -8.61 7.41 12.31
CA PHE A 55 -8.35 6.25 11.45
C PHE A 55 -7.59 6.61 10.16
N GLY A 56 -7.32 7.89 9.94
CA GLY A 56 -6.54 8.37 8.81
C GLY A 56 -7.25 8.37 7.47
N VAL A 57 -8.47 7.87 7.42
CA VAL A 57 -9.32 7.83 6.23
C VAL A 57 -10.73 8.29 6.57
N SER A 58 -11.46 8.86 5.59
CA SER A 58 -12.86 9.18 5.83
C SER A 58 -13.68 7.89 6.01
N PRO A 59 -14.87 7.94 6.64
CA PRO A 59 -15.80 6.81 6.68
C PRO A 59 -16.09 6.23 5.30
N ARG A 60 -16.20 7.08 4.28
CA ARG A 60 -16.40 6.68 2.88
C ARG A 60 -15.21 5.91 2.32
N ASP A 61 -13.98 6.40 2.53
CA ASP A 61 -12.76 5.74 2.04
C ASP A 61 -12.52 4.42 2.79
N TYR A 62 -12.91 4.35 4.06
CA TYR A 62 -12.88 3.14 4.86
C TYR A 62 -13.80 2.06 4.30
N GLN A 63 -15.07 2.42 3.98
CA GLN A 63 -16.00 1.52 3.31
C GLN A 63 -15.49 1.06 1.93
N GLU A 64 -14.95 2.00 1.15
CA GLU A 64 -14.43 1.70 -0.18
C GLU A 64 -13.28 0.69 -0.12
N ALA A 65 -12.40 0.78 0.88
CA ALA A 65 -11.34 -0.20 1.11
C ALA A 65 -11.90 -1.60 1.42
N HIS A 66 -12.93 -1.69 2.26
CA HIS A 66 -13.58 -2.97 2.56
C HIS A 66 -14.30 -3.59 1.36
N ARG A 67 -15.00 -2.77 0.56
CA ARG A 67 -15.63 -3.24 -0.67
C ARG A 67 -14.60 -3.79 -1.66
N LEU A 68 -13.49 -3.10 -1.80
CA LEU A 68 -12.40 -3.55 -2.66
C LEU A 68 -11.82 -4.88 -2.18
N GLU A 69 -11.62 -5.05 -0.86
CA GLU A 69 -11.16 -6.33 -0.31
C GLU A 69 -12.21 -7.45 -0.54
N SER A 70 -13.50 -7.15 -0.42
CA SER A 70 -14.57 -8.10 -0.75
C SER A 70 -14.54 -8.51 -2.22
N VAL A 71 -14.39 -7.54 -3.14
CA VAL A 71 -14.23 -7.83 -4.58
C VAL A 71 -13.03 -8.74 -4.80
N LYS A 72 -11.88 -8.43 -4.20
CA LYS A 72 -10.66 -9.24 -4.34
C LYS A 72 -10.88 -10.67 -3.86
N ALA A 73 -11.48 -10.84 -2.68
CA ALA A 73 -11.76 -12.15 -2.10
C ALA A 73 -12.72 -12.97 -2.99
N SER A 74 -13.84 -12.37 -3.46
CA SER A 74 -14.79 -13.03 -4.36
C SER A 74 -14.14 -13.41 -5.69
N LEU A 75 -13.29 -12.53 -6.25
CA LEU A 75 -12.55 -12.82 -7.49
C LEU A 75 -11.55 -13.96 -7.32
N GLN A 76 -10.85 -14.01 -6.18
CA GLN A 76 -9.92 -15.10 -5.85
C GLN A 76 -10.65 -16.44 -5.67
N ASN A 77 -11.89 -16.42 -5.17
CA ASN A 77 -12.76 -17.57 -5.02
C ASN A 77 -13.49 -17.99 -6.32
N GLY A 78 -13.18 -17.32 -7.43
CA GLY A 78 -13.68 -17.70 -8.75
C GLY A 78 -14.98 -17.03 -9.19
N SER A 79 -15.55 -16.09 -8.40
CA SER A 79 -16.77 -15.37 -8.77
C SER A 79 -16.59 -14.59 -10.08
N ARG A 80 -17.69 -14.40 -10.84
CA ARG A 80 -17.66 -13.53 -12.00
C ARG A 80 -17.42 -12.08 -11.57
N VAL A 81 -16.75 -11.29 -12.41
CA VAL A 81 -16.43 -9.90 -12.09
C VAL A 81 -17.67 -9.08 -11.76
N ALA A 82 -18.74 -9.25 -12.52
CA ALA A 82 -19.99 -8.55 -12.26
C ALA A 82 -20.57 -8.90 -10.88
N ASP A 83 -20.64 -10.18 -10.56
CA ASP A 83 -21.19 -10.67 -9.28
C ASP A 83 -20.34 -10.13 -8.10
N ALA A 84 -19.02 -10.30 -8.16
CA ALA A 84 -18.11 -9.79 -7.14
C ALA A 84 -18.23 -8.27 -6.91
N VAL A 85 -18.42 -7.50 -7.99
CA VAL A 85 -18.59 -6.05 -7.92
C VAL A 85 -19.94 -5.67 -7.32
N PHE A 86 -21.04 -6.35 -7.71
CA PHE A 86 -22.36 -6.09 -7.15
C PHE A 86 -22.49 -6.56 -5.70
N GLU A 87 -21.97 -7.75 -5.35
CA GLU A 87 -21.96 -8.28 -3.97
C GLU A 87 -21.18 -7.36 -3.02
N ALA A 88 -20.12 -6.73 -3.50
CA ALA A 88 -19.38 -5.73 -2.74
C ALA A 88 -20.10 -4.36 -2.63
N GLY A 89 -21.33 -4.24 -3.16
CA GLY A 89 -22.15 -3.03 -3.05
C GLY A 89 -21.81 -1.92 -4.03
N TYR A 90 -21.14 -2.22 -5.16
CA TYR A 90 -20.98 -1.26 -6.25
C TYR A 90 -22.24 -1.21 -7.12
N GLY A 91 -22.70 -0.01 -7.45
CA GLY A 91 -23.91 0.19 -8.25
C GLY A 91 -23.76 -0.11 -9.75
N SER A 92 -22.55 -0.28 -10.25
CA SER A 92 -22.26 -0.73 -11.61
C SER A 92 -20.81 -1.18 -11.77
N VAL A 93 -20.59 -2.09 -12.69
CA VAL A 93 -19.25 -2.56 -13.09
C VAL A 93 -18.45 -1.42 -13.74
N SER A 94 -19.09 -0.56 -14.54
CA SER A 94 -18.44 0.60 -15.15
C SER A 94 -17.85 1.53 -14.13
N ARG A 95 -18.61 1.90 -13.08
CA ARG A 95 -18.10 2.75 -11.97
C ARG A 95 -16.97 2.12 -11.20
N PHE A 96 -16.92 0.80 -11.10
CA PHE A 96 -15.80 0.09 -10.51
C PHE A 96 -14.53 0.27 -11.34
N TYR A 97 -14.65 0.23 -12.68
CA TYR A 97 -13.52 0.41 -13.59
C TYR A 97 -13.07 1.86 -13.80
N GLU A 98 -13.90 2.85 -13.53
CA GLU A 98 -13.53 4.27 -13.59
C GLU A 98 -12.34 4.62 -12.65
N LYS A 99 -12.16 3.83 -11.62
CA LYS A 99 -11.04 3.98 -10.69
C LYS A 99 -10.14 2.74 -10.76
N PRO A 100 -8.82 2.87 -10.95
CA PRO A 100 -7.91 1.74 -11.01
C PRO A 100 -7.66 1.14 -9.62
N HIS A 101 -8.67 0.49 -9.05
CA HIS A 101 -8.63 -0.04 -7.70
C HIS A 101 -7.69 -1.24 -7.53
N LEU A 102 -7.53 -2.05 -8.58
CA LEU A 102 -6.82 -3.32 -8.52
C LEU A 102 -5.38 -3.23 -9.04
N GLY A 103 -4.98 -2.11 -9.67
CA GLY A 103 -3.70 -2.00 -10.36
C GLY A 103 -3.63 -2.78 -11.67
N MET A 104 -4.49 -3.78 -11.86
CA MET A 104 -4.72 -4.52 -13.10
C MET A 104 -6.22 -4.70 -13.33
N HIS A 105 -6.62 -5.15 -14.53
CA HIS A 105 -8.02 -5.48 -14.80
C HIS A 105 -8.54 -6.52 -13.80
N ALA A 106 -9.76 -6.33 -13.30
CA ALA A 106 -10.38 -7.23 -12.32
C ALA A 106 -10.42 -8.70 -12.80
N ARG A 107 -10.55 -8.92 -14.11
CA ARG A 107 -10.50 -10.25 -14.73
C ARG A 107 -9.13 -10.93 -14.53
N ALA A 108 -8.04 -10.21 -14.71
CA ALA A 108 -6.69 -10.71 -14.50
C ALA A 108 -6.41 -10.95 -13.01
N TYR A 109 -6.94 -10.10 -12.12
CA TYR A 109 -6.84 -10.30 -10.67
C TYR A 109 -7.58 -11.57 -10.21
N ARG A 110 -8.82 -11.81 -10.68
CA ARG A 110 -9.59 -13.03 -10.43
C ARG A 110 -8.80 -14.29 -10.78
N ALA A 111 -8.13 -14.23 -11.91
CA ALA A 111 -7.34 -15.33 -12.43
C ALA A 111 -5.93 -15.41 -11.82
N ARG A 112 -5.65 -14.74 -10.69
CA ARG A 112 -4.32 -14.73 -10.04
C ARG A 112 -3.18 -14.41 -11.01
N GLY A 113 -3.44 -13.48 -11.94
CA GLY A 113 -2.53 -13.12 -13.03
C GLY A 113 -2.70 -13.94 -14.30
N LYS A 114 -3.73 -14.79 -14.43
CA LYS A 114 -4.00 -15.54 -15.66
C LYS A 114 -4.12 -14.59 -16.86
N GLY A 115 -3.35 -14.86 -17.91
CA GLY A 115 -3.23 -13.99 -19.06
C GLY A 115 -2.36 -12.74 -18.85
N GLN A 116 -1.65 -12.65 -17.72
CA GLN A 116 -0.56 -11.71 -17.52
C GLN A 116 0.76 -12.42 -17.78
N SER A 117 1.59 -11.83 -18.60
CA SER A 117 2.99 -12.22 -18.74
C SER A 117 3.82 -11.39 -17.78
N ILE A 118 4.55 -12.07 -16.90
CA ILE A 118 5.47 -11.47 -15.93
C ILE A 118 6.86 -11.93 -16.26
N ARG A 119 7.72 -11.01 -16.58
CA ARG A 119 9.14 -11.26 -16.81
C ARG A 119 9.92 -10.86 -15.58
N TYR A 120 10.86 -11.68 -15.15
CA TYR A 120 11.70 -11.36 -14.00
C TYR A 120 13.15 -11.76 -14.24
N CYS A 121 14.03 -11.09 -13.53
CA CYS A 121 15.42 -11.54 -13.39
C CYS A 121 15.89 -11.43 -11.94
N THR A 122 16.93 -12.22 -11.63
CA THR A 122 17.64 -12.16 -10.34
C THR A 122 19.10 -11.81 -10.56
N PHE A 123 19.66 -11.01 -9.67
CA PHE A 123 21.08 -10.66 -9.73
C PHE A 123 21.66 -10.33 -8.35
N PRO A 124 22.96 -10.60 -8.13
CA PRO A 124 23.65 -10.28 -6.88
C PRO A 124 23.91 -8.77 -6.78
N THR A 125 23.87 -8.27 -5.54
CA THR A 125 24.20 -6.89 -5.17
C THR A 125 24.89 -6.85 -3.81
N SER A 126 25.36 -5.68 -3.37
CA SER A 126 25.89 -5.48 -2.00
C SER A 126 24.83 -5.59 -0.88
N LEU A 127 23.55 -5.74 -1.24
CA LEU A 127 22.44 -5.97 -0.30
C LEU A 127 21.93 -7.43 -0.34
N GLY A 128 22.64 -8.33 -1.01
CA GLY A 128 22.20 -9.68 -1.31
C GLY A 128 21.65 -9.82 -2.72
N VAL A 129 20.85 -10.83 -2.95
CA VAL A 129 20.19 -11.06 -4.24
C VAL A 129 18.98 -10.16 -4.36
N VAL A 130 18.84 -9.51 -5.51
CA VAL A 130 17.63 -8.76 -5.88
C VAL A 130 16.90 -9.50 -6.99
N LEU A 131 15.59 -9.64 -6.84
CA LEU A 131 14.67 -10.03 -7.88
C LEU A 131 13.87 -8.81 -8.31
N VAL A 132 13.81 -8.55 -9.61
CA VAL A 132 12.92 -7.56 -10.22
C VAL A 132 11.98 -8.25 -11.19
N ALA A 133 10.70 -7.88 -11.17
CA ALA A 133 9.69 -8.40 -12.06
C ALA A 133 8.85 -7.29 -12.68
N THR A 134 8.48 -7.46 -13.94
CA THR A 134 7.72 -6.49 -14.74
C THR A 134 6.54 -7.14 -15.44
N THR A 135 5.49 -6.37 -15.60
CA THR A 135 4.45 -6.56 -16.63
C THR A 135 4.76 -5.63 -17.81
N GLU A 136 3.87 -5.60 -18.80
CA GLU A 136 3.94 -4.61 -19.88
C GLU A 136 3.79 -3.16 -19.38
N SER A 137 3.08 -2.96 -18.26
CA SER A 137 2.78 -1.64 -17.68
C SER A 137 3.88 -1.11 -16.76
N GLY A 138 4.79 -1.96 -16.29
CA GLY A 138 5.89 -1.53 -15.42
C GLY A 138 6.31 -2.57 -14.38
N VAL A 139 7.12 -2.11 -13.42
CA VAL A 139 7.63 -2.97 -12.34
C VAL A 139 6.50 -3.37 -11.39
N CYS A 140 6.27 -4.67 -11.26
CA CYS A 140 5.21 -5.24 -10.41
C CYS A 140 5.74 -5.88 -9.10
N ALA A 141 7.01 -6.29 -9.07
CA ALA A 141 7.65 -6.77 -7.85
C ALA A 141 9.15 -6.43 -7.79
N VAL A 142 9.62 -6.07 -6.59
CA VAL A 142 11.05 -6.00 -6.26
C VAL A 142 11.23 -6.66 -4.91
N LYS A 143 12.01 -7.73 -4.88
CA LYS A 143 12.26 -8.54 -3.68
C LYS A 143 13.76 -8.58 -3.40
N LEU A 144 14.13 -8.59 -2.11
CA LEU A 144 15.51 -8.67 -1.66
C LEU A 144 15.69 -9.85 -0.70
N GLY A 145 16.84 -10.48 -0.73
CA GLY A 145 17.13 -11.59 0.19
C GLY A 145 18.51 -12.20 -0.07
N ALA A 146 18.86 -13.20 0.72
CA ALA A 146 20.11 -13.91 0.56
C ALA A 146 20.01 -15.03 -0.51
N ASP A 147 18.81 -15.58 -0.73
CA ASP A 147 18.57 -16.71 -1.60
C ASP A 147 17.62 -16.38 -2.75
N GLY A 148 18.15 -16.41 -3.98
CA GLY A 148 17.37 -16.15 -5.20
C GLY A 148 16.27 -17.19 -5.45
N GLY A 149 16.47 -18.44 -5.07
CA GLY A 149 15.47 -19.50 -5.19
C GLY A 149 14.23 -19.21 -4.32
N ARG A 150 14.46 -18.74 -3.09
CA ARG A 150 13.35 -18.26 -2.23
C ARG A 150 12.61 -17.08 -2.84
N LEU A 151 13.32 -16.12 -3.43
CA LEU A 151 12.68 -14.96 -4.05
C LEU A 151 11.82 -15.36 -5.26
N LYS A 152 12.28 -16.34 -6.06
CA LYS A 152 11.50 -16.90 -7.17
C LYS A 152 10.23 -17.59 -6.67
N ARG A 153 10.30 -18.40 -5.60
CA ARG A 153 9.10 -19.01 -4.99
C ARG A 153 8.09 -17.96 -4.52
N LEU A 154 8.55 -16.94 -3.81
CA LEU A 154 7.68 -15.84 -3.37
C LEU A 154 7.03 -15.09 -4.53
N LEU A 155 7.69 -14.95 -5.68
CA LEU A 155 7.10 -14.37 -6.87
C LEU A 155 6.03 -15.28 -7.46
N ALA A 156 6.32 -16.59 -7.59
CA ALA A 156 5.39 -17.58 -8.13
C ALA A 156 4.12 -17.72 -7.26
N GLU A 157 4.26 -17.68 -5.94
CA GLU A 157 3.13 -17.69 -5.01
C GLU A 157 2.24 -16.43 -5.19
N GLU A 158 2.88 -15.26 -5.32
CA GLU A 158 2.16 -13.98 -5.52
C GLU A 158 1.40 -13.93 -6.84
N PHE A 159 1.95 -14.54 -7.88
CA PHE A 159 1.42 -14.54 -9.24
C PHE A 159 1.10 -15.95 -9.75
N SER A 160 0.51 -16.78 -8.91
CA SER A 160 0.37 -18.23 -9.11
C SER A 160 -0.42 -18.67 -10.36
N ALA A 161 -1.10 -17.76 -11.05
CA ALA A 161 -1.80 -18.04 -12.30
C ALA A 161 -1.36 -17.14 -13.48
N ALA A 162 -0.26 -16.38 -13.29
CA ALA A 162 0.38 -15.66 -14.38
C ALA A 162 1.36 -16.59 -15.10
N GLU A 163 1.65 -16.26 -16.34
CA GLU A 163 2.82 -16.80 -17.02
C GLU A 163 4.06 -16.05 -16.53
N VAL A 164 4.88 -16.72 -15.73
CA VAL A 164 6.06 -16.12 -15.09
C VAL A 164 7.31 -16.69 -15.73
N ALA A 165 8.02 -15.87 -16.49
CA ALA A 165 9.22 -16.27 -17.20
C ALA A 165 10.48 -15.57 -16.65
N GLU A 166 11.56 -16.32 -16.51
CA GLU A 166 12.87 -15.73 -16.25
C GLU A 166 13.44 -15.19 -17.54
N GLU A 167 13.62 -13.88 -17.60
CA GLU A 167 14.10 -13.18 -18.78
C GLU A 167 15.03 -12.06 -18.39
N ALA A 168 16.06 -11.82 -19.17
CA ALA A 168 16.98 -10.73 -18.93
C ALA A 168 16.26 -9.37 -19.00
N LEU A 169 16.40 -8.56 -17.95
CA LEU A 169 15.90 -7.19 -17.88
C LEU A 169 17.09 -6.22 -17.70
N PRO A 170 17.98 -6.11 -18.71
CA PRO A 170 19.30 -5.49 -18.54
C PRO A 170 19.22 -4.02 -18.12
N GLU A 171 18.33 -3.25 -18.70
CA GLU A 171 18.19 -1.83 -18.34
C GLU A 171 17.68 -1.62 -16.92
N LEU A 172 16.68 -2.42 -16.51
CA LEU A 172 16.13 -2.34 -15.15
C LEU A 172 17.15 -2.82 -14.12
N ALA A 173 17.81 -3.94 -14.40
CA ALA A 173 18.88 -4.47 -13.55
C ALA A 173 20.03 -3.47 -13.40
N ALA A 174 20.45 -2.83 -14.49
CA ALA A 174 21.49 -1.80 -14.47
C ALA A 174 21.08 -0.57 -13.61
N LYS A 175 19.84 -0.08 -13.77
CA LYS A 175 19.29 1.02 -12.95
C LYS A 175 19.26 0.67 -11.46
N VAL A 176 18.83 -0.56 -11.12
CA VAL A 176 18.77 -1.02 -9.72
C VAL A 176 20.18 -1.22 -9.15
N ARG A 177 21.11 -1.81 -9.89
CA ARG A 177 22.52 -1.94 -9.48
C ARG A 177 23.16 -0.57 -9.26
N ALA A 178 22.98 0.38 -10.19
CA ALA A 178 23.48 1.74 -10.05
C ALA A 178 22.91 2.42 -8.80
N PHE A 179 21.61 2.27 -8.53
CA PHE A 179 20.97 2.81 -7.34
C PHE A 179 21.59 2.24 -6.05
N ILE A 180 21.77 0.92 -5.97
CA ILE A 180 22.38 0.24 -4.81
C ILE A 180 23.88 0.61 -4.71
N GLY A 181 24.57 0.79 -5.82
CA GLY A 181 25.93 1.28 -5.86
C GLY A 181 26.11 2.75 -5.51
N GLY A 182 25.03 3.45 -5.17
CA GLY A 182 25.08 4.85 -4.79
C GLY A 182 24.81 5.82 -5.93
N ALA A 183 24.53 5.36 -7.16
CA ALA A 183 24.32 6.19 -8.34
C ALA A 183 22.88 6.09 -8.87
N GLY A 184 22.46 7.06 -9.65
CA GLY A 184 21.18 7.05 -10.35
C GLY A 184 19.95 7.23 -9.45
N SER A 185 18.76 7.12 -10.06
CA SER A 185 17.46 7.27 -9.41
C SER A 185 16.47 6.28 -10.00
N LEU A 186 15.59 5.74 -9.17
CA LEU A 186 14.47 4.88 -9.57
C LEU A 186 13.13 5.62 -9.60
N ALA A 187 13.11 6.93 -9.33
CA ALA A 187 11.87 7.72 -9.22
C ALA A 187 11.00 7.72 -10.48
N ARG A 188 11.62 7.64 -11.65
CA ARG A 188 10.94 7.64 -12.97
C ARG A 188 10.66 6.25 -13.51
N VAL A 189 11.03 5.18 -12.79
CA VAL A 189 10.71 3.81 -13.21
C VAL A 189 9.20 3.62 -13.14
N PRO A 190 8.54 3.22 -14.24
CA PRO A 190 7.11 2.95 -14.22
C PRO A 190 6.82 1.75 -13.30
N VAL A 191 5.71 1.82 -12.60
CA VAL A 191 5.30 0.76 -11.67
C VAL A 191 3.89 0.28 -11.98
N ASP A 192 3.70 -1.02 -11.92
CA ASP A 192 2.39 -1.69 -11.99
C ASP A 192 2.10 -2.33 -10.64
N ILE A 193 1.70 -1.49 -9.68
CA ILE A 193 1.50 -1.91 -8.28
C ILE A 193 0.03 -1.95 -7.91
N ARG A 194 -0.32 -3.01 -7.18
CA ARG A 194 -1.65 -3.25 -6.64
C ARG A 194 -1.72 -2.77 -5.21
N GLY A 195 -2.79 -2.09 -4.85
CA GLY A 195 -2.98 -1.64 -3.49
C GLY A 195 -4.30 -0.90 -3.32
N THR A 196 -4.71 -0.76 -2.06
CA THR A 196 -5.86 0.09 -1.70
C THR A 196 -5.59 1.55 -2.07
N VAL A 197 -6.64 2.36 -2.15
CA VAL A 197 -6.50 3.82 -2.37
C VAL A 197 -5.54 4.43 -1.33
N PHE A 198 -5.65 4.01 -0.07
CA PHE A 198 -4.77 4.48 0.99
C PHE A 198 -3.30 4.07 0.75
N GLN A 199 -3.03 2.80 0.45
CA GLN A 199 -1.68 2.33 0.15
C GLN A 199 -1.06 3.09 -1.01
N ARG A 200 -1.81 3.30 -2.11
CA ARG A 200 -1.31 4.07 -3.26
C ARG A 200 -0.96 5.50 -2.89
N ARG A 201 -1.79 6.20 -2.11
CA ARG A 201 -1.48 7.54 -1.61
C ARG A 201 -0.20 7.57 -0.78
N VAL A 202 0.00 6.55 0.08
CA VAL A 202 1.25 6.41 0.85
C VAL A 202 2.43 6.17 -0.09
N TRP A 203 2.31 5.26 -1.05
CA TRP A 203 3.40 4.93 -1.98
C TRP A 203 3.75 6.09 -2.90
N GLU A 204 2.78 6.88 -3.35
CA GLU A 204 3.02 8.12 -4.08
C GLU A 204 3.75 9.16 -3.21
N ALA A 205 3.35 9.33 -1.94
CA ALA A 205 4.04 10.21 -1.02
C ALA A 205 5.49 9.74 -0.77
N LEU A 206 5.72 8.43 -0.61
CA LEU A 206 7.06 7.86 -0.48
C LEU A 206 7.93 8.17 -1.71
N ARG A 207 7.40 8.05 -2.91
CA ARG A 207 8.15 8.35 -4.16
C ARG A 207 8.57 9.81 -4.29
N ARG A 208 7.86 10.74 -3.62
CA ARG A 208 8.21 12.16 -3.56
C ARG A 208 9.33 12.49 -2.58
N ILE A 209 9.67 11.58 -1.65
CA ILE A 209 10.79 11.81 -0.72
C ILE A 209 12.09 11.77 -1.52
N PRO A 210 12.87 12.85 -1.53
CA PRO A 210 14.13 12.89 -2.26
C PRO A 210 15.13 11.85 -1.74
N ARG A 211 16.04 11.44 -2.59
CA ARG A 211 17.15 10.57 -2.20
C ARG A 211 18.00 11.22 -1.10
N GLY A 212 18.37 10.45 -0.09
CA GLY A 212 19.15 10.92 1.06
C GLY A 212 18.34 11.66 2.10
N GLU A 213 17.03 11.84 1.89
CA GLU A 213 16.10 12.39 2.86
C GLU A 213 15.23 11.28 3.47
N THR A 214 14.75 11.57 4.67
CA THR A 214 13.80 10.71 5.37
C THR A 214 12.58 11.51 5.79
N ARG A 215 11.45 10.85 5.92
CA ARG A 215 10.23 11.43 6.48
C ARG A 215 9.70 10.52 7.58
N THR A 216 9.18 11.10 8.64
CA THR A 216 8.54 10.29 9.68
C THR A 216 7.21 9.74 9.17
N TYR A 217 6.78 8.57 9.68
CA TYR A 217 5.45 8.02 9.36
C TYR A 217 4.35 9.04 9.63
N GLY A 218 4.48 9.85 10.69
CA GLY A 218 3.54 10.93 11.00
C GLY A 218 3.56 12.08 9.98
N ALA A 219 4.73 12.44 9.44
CA ALA A 219 4.83 13.45 8.39
C ALA A 219 4.16 12.97 7.10
N ILE A 220 4.40 11.71 6.70
CA ILE A 220 3.74 11.08 5.55
C ILE A 220 2.22 11.04 5.77
N ALA A 221 1.77 10.67 6.97
CA ALA A 221 0.35 10.66 7.32
C ALA A 221 -0.30 12.03 7.16
N ARG A 222 0.37 13.11 7.60
CA ARG A 222 -0.11 14.49 7.40
C ARG A 222 -0.15 14.87 5.93
N GLU A 223 0.90 14.56 5.18
CA GLU A 223 1.00 14.88 3.74
C GLU A 223 -0.15 14.26 2.94
N ILE A 224 -0.53 13.02 3.24
CA ILE A 224 -1.66 12.37 2.59
C ILE A 224 -3.02 12.77 3.17
N GLY A 225 -3.08 13.78 4.06
CA GLY A 225 -4.33 14.26 4.68
C GLY A 225 -4.96 13.28 5.66
N ALA A 226 -4.14 12.45 6.33
CA ALA A 226 -4.57 11.42 7.27
C ALA A 226 -3.69 11.41 8.53
N PRO A 227 -3.59 12.52 9.30
CA PRO A 227 -2.60 12.69 10.38
C PRO A 227 -2.69 11.64 11.49
N GLY A 228 -3.87 11.10 11.77
CA GLY A 228 -4.07 10.01 12.74
C GLY A 228 -3.67 8.61 12.23
N ALA A 229 -3.34 8.44 10.95
CA ALA A 229 -3.12 7.14 10.32
C ALA A 229 -1.67 6.63 10.38
N VAL A 230 -0.89 7.04 11.36
CA VAL A 230 0.56 6.72 11.45
C VAL A 230 0.83 5.21 11.38
N ARG A 231 0.04 4.39 12.09
CA ARG A 231 0.17 2.91 12.06
C ARG A 231 -0.21 2.36 10.67
N ALA A 232 -1.27 2.89 10.06
CA ALA A 232 -1.71 2.47 8.73
C ALA A 232 -0.67 2.82 7.65
N VAL A 233 0.03 3.97 7.77
CA VAL A 233 1.18 4.30 6.92
C VAL A 233 2.30 3.29 7.09
N GLY A 234 2.61 2.88 8.33
CA GLY A 234 3.58 1.80 8.59
C GLY A 234 3.19 0.47 7.93
N SER A 235 1.92 0.08 8.05
CA SER A 235 1.39 -1.13 7.38
C SER A 235 1.46 -1.01 5.85
N ALA A 236 1.14 0.15 5.28
CA ALA A 236 1.26 0.39 3.84
C ALA A 236 2.72 0.33 3.35
N CYS A 237 3.68 0.81 4.16
CA CYS A 237 5.10 0.64 3.89
C CYS A 237 5.52 -0.84 3.90
N GLY A 238 5.00 -1.64 4.84
CA GLY A 238 5.25 -3.08 4.92
C GLY A 238 4.65 -3.87 3.76
N ALA A 239 3.53 -3.39 3.20
CA ALA A 239 2.83 -3.99 2.07
C ALA A 239 3.36 -3.54 0.69
N ASN A 240 4.47 -2.79 0.63
CA ASN A 240 5.06 -2.32 -0.62
C ASN A 240 5.66 -3.48 -1.44
N PRO A 241 5.10 -3.81 -2.63
CA PRO A 241 5.58 -4.92 -3.43
C PRO A 241 6.84 -4.58 -4.23
N VAL A 242 7.16 -3.30 -4.43
CA VAL A 242 8.24 -2.81 -5.30
C VAL A 242 9.27 -2.02 -4.49
N ALA A 243 9.92 -2.69 -3.54
CA ALA A 243 10.97 -2.10 -2.74
C ALA A 243 12.02 -1.37 -3.62
N LEU A 244 12.69 -0.37 -3.11
CA LEU A 244 13.64 0.52 -3.82
C LEU A 244 12.94 1.49 -4.79
N VAL A 245 12.07 1.02 -5.69
CA VAL A 245 11.32 1.88 -6.63
C VAL A 245 10.30 2.74 -5.89
N VAL A 246 9.57 2.15 -4.95
CA VAL A 246 8.85 2.87 -3.90
C VAL A 246 9.71 2.84 -2.64
N PRO A 247 10.36 3.96 -2.26
CA PRO A 247 11.42 3.97 -1.26
C PRO A 247 10.88 3.98 0.18
N CYS A 248 10.17 2.91 0.58
CA CYS A 248 9.63 2.78 1.94
C CYS A 248 10.72 2.73 3.03
N HIS A 249 11.99 2.49 2.67
CA HIS A 249 13.13 2.62 3.58
C HIS A 249 13.36 4.07 4.05
N ARG A 250 12.87 5.10 3.33
CA ARG A 250 12.96 6.51 3.73
C ARG A 250 11.93 6.92 4.78
N ALA A 251 10.96 6.06 5.08
CA ALA A 251 10.02 6.27 6.19
C ALA A 251 10.64 5.82 7.51
N VAL A 252 10.68 6.71 8.52
CA VAL A 252 11.31 6.50 9.83
C VAL A 252 10.37 6.84 10.97
N ARG A 253 10.72 6.49 12.21
CA ARG A 253 9.96 6.84 13.41
C ARG A 253 10.25 8.29 13.84
N ALA A 254 9.35 8.87 14.61
CA ALA A 254 9.50 10.23 15.12
C ALA A 254 10.64 10.37 16.15
N ASP A 255 10.98 9.29 16.85
CA ASP A 255 12.08 9.21 17.80
C ASP A 255 13.46 8.99 17.13
N GLY A 256 13.53 9.04 15.78
CA GLY A 256 14.76 8.79 15.01
C GLY A 256 15.03 7.30 14.75
N GLY A 257 14.25 6.40 15.32
CA GLY A 257 14.34 4.96 15.05
C GLY A 257 13.96 4.60 13.62
N LEU A 258 14.56 3.53 13.08
CA LEU A 258 14.34 3.12 11.69
C LEU A 258 12.90 2.67 11.42
N GLY A 259 12.17 2.14 12.42
CA GLY A 259 10.90 1.44 12.21
C GLY A 259 11.09 0.13 11.45
N GLY A 260 9.97 -0.50 11.04
CA GLY A 260 10.01 -1.78 10.31
C GLY A 260 10.53 -1.67 8.87
N TYR A 261 10.97 -2.81 8.32
CA TYR A 261 11.28 -2.99 6.90
C TYR A 261 11.09 -4.46 6.52
N ALA A 262 10.39 -4.72 5.44
CA ALA A 262 10.04 -6.08 5.02
C ALA A 262 11.28 -6.98 4.77
N TRP A 263 12.38 -6.37 4.35
CA TRP A 263 13.64 -7.06 4.03
C TRP A 263 14.68 -6.98 5.14
N GLY A 264 14.26 -6.59 6.36
CA GLY A 264 15.11 -6.50 7.54
C GLY A 264 15.75 -5.12 7.77
N LEU A 265 15.96 -4.80 9.04
CA LEU A 265 16.54 -3.50 9.45
C LEU A 265 17.98 -3.29 8.98
N PRO A 266 18.84 -4.32 8.89
CA PRO A 266 20.20 -4.15 8.33
C PRO A 266 20.18 -3.62 6.90
N VAL A 267 19.29 -4.16 6.05
CA VAL A 267 19.12 -3.69 4.66
C VAL A 267 18.62 -2.25 4.63
N LYS A 268 17.63 -1.90 5.47
CA LYS A 268 17.14 -0.53 5.57
C LYS A 268 18.24 0.46 5.95
N LYS A 269 19.00 0.13 7.00
CA LYS A 269 20.13 0.94 7.45
C LYS A 269 21.14 1.16 6.33
N ARG A 270 21.52 0.07 5.65
CA ARG A 270 22.48 0.13 4.54
C ARG A 270 21.99 1.00 3.38
N LEU A 271 20.71 0.90 3.01
CA LEU A 271 20.10 1.76 1.97
C LEU A 271 20.19 3.24 2.33
N LEU A 272 19.84 3.60 3.57
CA LEU A 272 19.93 4.97 4.04
C LEU A 272 21.37 5.49 4.05
N GLU A 273 22.35 4.65 4.41
CA GLU A 273 23.78 5.01 4.34
C GLU A 273 24.24 5.23 2.90
N ILE A 274 23.86 4.37 1.96
CA ILE A 274 24.16 4.49 0.54
C ILE A 274 23.62 5.81 -0.02
N GLU A 275 22.41 6.20 0.38
CA GLU A 275 21.79 7.42 -0.08
C GLU A 275 22.41 8.69 0.50
N LYS A 276 22.92 8.65 1.74
CA LYS A 276 23.58 9.78 2.42
C LYS A 276 24.95 10.11 1.82
N ARG A 277 25.72 9.12 1.37
CA ARG A 277 27.12 9.29 0.90
C ARG A 277 27.30 10.25 -0.29
N ARG A 278 26.25 10.67 -0.97
CA ARG A 278 26.30 11.55 -2.13
C ARG A 278 25.86 13.00 -1.87
N ARG A 279 25.72 13.40 -0.63
CA ARG A 279 25.44 14.80 -0.25
C ARG A 279 26.71 15.67 -0.04
N LYS A 280 27.91 15.08 -0.30
CA LYS A 280 29.19 15.83 -0.29
C LYS A 280 29.64 16.15 -1.71
#